data_25c432100c2808e40daf0629ddb47024
#
_entry.id   25c432100c2808e40daf0629ddb47024
#
_cell.length_a   1.000
_cell.length_b   1.000
_cell.length_c   1.000
_cell.angle_alpha   90.00
_cell.angle_beta   90.00
_cell.angle_gamma   90.00
#
_symmetry.space_group_name_H-M   'P 1'
#
loop_
_entity.id
_entity.type
_entity.pdbx_description
1 polymer ?
#
loop_
_entity_poly.entity_id
_entity_poly.type
_entity_poly.pdbx_seq_one_letter_code
_entity_poly.pdbx_strand_id
1 'polypeptide(L)'
;GCKGFFKRTIRKDLIYTCRDNKDCLIDKRQRNRCQYCRYQKCLAMGMKREAVQEERQRSRERSENEAESTSNGSEDMPVERILEAELAVEPKTEAYSDMSTESSTNDPVTNICHAADKQLFTLVEWAKRIPHFSDLTLEDQVILLRAGSWNELLIASFSHRSVSVQDGILLATGLHVHRSSAHSAGVGSIFDRVLTELVSKMKDMQMDKSELGCLRAIVLFNPDAKGLSSPSEVESLREKVYATLEAYTKQKYPEQPGRFAKLLLRLPALRSIGLKCLEHLFFFKLIGDTPIDTFLMEMLETPLQVT
;
A
#
# COMPACT_ATOMS: atom_id res chain seq x y z
N GLY A 1 -17.89 38.15 -16.25
CA GLY A 1 -17.40 38.66 -17.50
C GLY A 1 -17.93 37.89 -18.72
N CYS A 2 -17.51 38.26 -19.94
CA CYS A 2 -17.94 37.58 -21.17
C CYS A 2 -17.53 36.11 -21.22
N LYS A 3 -16.36 35.74 -20.68
CA LYS A 3 -15.91 34.33 -20.57
C LYS A 3 -16.95 33.45 -19.83
N GLY A 4 -17.42 33.88 -18.66
CA GLY A 4 -18.42 33.13 -17.91
C GLY A 4 -19.80 33.09 -18.53
N PHE A 5 -20.21 34.15 -19.27
CA PHE A 5 -21.43 34.16 -20.05
C PHE A 5 -21.36 33.15 -21.21
N PHE A 6 -20.30 33.20 -22.01
CA PHE A 6 -20.08 32.33 -23.16
C PHE A 6 -20.04 30.86 -22.73
N LYS A 7 -19.30 30.53 -21.66
CA LYS A 7 -19.22 29.18 -21.09
C LYS A 7 -20.60 28.63 -20.64
N ARG A 8 -21.43 29.48 -19.99
CA ARG A 8 -22.79 29.08 -19.60
C ARG A 8 -23.73 28.90 -20.78
N THR A 9 -23.63 29.77 -21.80
CA THR A 9 -24.43 29.68 -23.01
C THR A 9 -24.22 28.35 -23.72
N ILE A 10 -22.96 27.93 -23.87
CA ILE A 10 -22.63 26.67 -24.54
C ILE A 10 -22.99 25.47 -23.68
N ARG A 11 -22.66 25.47 -22.38
CA ARG A 11 -22.95 24.35 -21.47
C ARG A 11 -24.43 24.05 -21.29
N LYS A 12 -25.28 25.09 -21.39
CA LYS A 12 -26.73 24.94 -21.23
C LYS A 12 -27.47 24.95 -22.57
N ASP A 13 -26.73 24.96 -23.68
CA ASP A 13 -27.23 25.05 -25.05
C ASP A 13 -28.32 26.14 -25.21
N LEU A 14 -28.02 27.35 -24.64
CA LEU A 14 -28.97 28.45 -24.64
C LEU A 14 -29.01 29.14 -26.00
N ILE A 15 -30.21 29.23 -26.55
CA ILE A 15 -30.49 29.95 -27.82
C ILE A 15 -31.07 31.31 -27.47
N TYR A 16 -30.53 32.36 -28.08
CA TYR A 16 -30.97 33.73 -27.88
C TYR A 16 -31.50 34.33 -29.17
N THR A 17 -32.50 35.16 -29.06
CA THR A 17 -33.05 35.96 -30.17
C THR A 17 -32.87 37.44 -29.88
N CYS A 18 -32.55 38.22 -30.92
CA CYS A 18 -32.50 39.67 -30.80
C CYS A 18 -33.88 40.26 -31.06
N ARG A 19 -34.30 41.20 -30.22
CA ARG A 19 -35.59 41.93 -30.39
C ARG A 19 -35.48 43.12 -31.33
N ASP A 20 -34.22 43.55 -31.64
CA ASP A 20 -33.89 44.62 -32.54
C ASP A 20 -33.22 44.06 -33.82
N ASN A 21 -32.63 44.88 -34.65
CA ASN A 21 -32.05 44.55 -35.97
C ASN A 21 -30.73 43.75 -35.91
N LYS A 22 -30.45 43.01 -34.83
CA LYS A 22 -29.22 42.22 -34.62
C LYS A 22 -27.92 43.05 -34.58
N ASP A 23 -28.01 44.34 -34.35
CA ASP A 23 -26.88 45.29 -34.28
C ASP A 23 -26.91 46.10 -32.98
N CYS A 24 -27.18 45.44 -31.86
CA CYS A 24 -27.21 46.12 -30.56
C CYS A 24 -25.80 46.48 -30.10
N LEU A 25 -25.64 47.71 -29.61
CA LEU A 25 -24.37 48.14 -29.01
C LEU A 25 -24.08 47.34 -27.73
N ILE A 26 -22.98 46.59 -27.76
CA ILE A 26 -22.51 45.77 -26.63
C ILE A 26 -21.19 46.32 -26.08
N ASP A 27 -21.29 47.01 -24.97
CA ASP A 27 -20.14 47.51 -24.19
C ASP A 27 -20.13 46.99 -22.75
N LYS A 28 -19.21 47.46 -21.93
CA LYS A 28 -19.09 47.04 -20.54
C LYS A 28 -20.34 47.38 -19.68
N ARG A 29 -21.07 48.44 -20.04
CA ARG A 29 -22.26 48.92 -19.30
C ARG A 29 -23.53 48.26 -19.83
N GLN A 30 -23.64 48.03 -21.16
CA GLN A 30 -24.86 47.59 -21.84
C GLN A 30 -24.85 46.10 -22.27
N ARG A 31 -23.81 45.36 -21.94
CA ARG A 31 -23.62 43.95 -22.35
C ARG A 31 -24.75 42.99 -21.95
N ASN A 32 -25.59 43.36 -20.99
CA ASN A 32 -26.71 42.50 -20.54
C ASN A 32 -28.03 42.84 -21.26
N ARG A 33 -28.06 43.89 -22.11
CA ARG A 33 -29.26 44.37 -22.77
C ARG A 33 -29.72 43.44 -23.89
N CYS A 34 -28.81 42.88 -24.66
CA CYS A 34 -29.09 41.88 -25.68
C CYS A 34 -28.13 40.69 -25.58
N GLN A 35 -28.64 39.54 -25.21
CA GLN A 35 -27.83 38.34 -25.06
C GLN A 35 -27.41 37.76 -26.41
N TYR A 36 -28.25 37.90 -27.46
CA TYR A 36 -27.93 37.48 -28.81
C TYR A 36 -26.72 38.25 -29.37
N CYS A 37 -26.79 39.57 -29.40
CA CYS A 37 -25.69 40.41 -29.90
C CYS A 37 -24.42 40.25 -29.05
N ARG A 38 -24.56 40.04 -27.75
CA ARG A 38 -23.43 39.73 -26.87
C ARG A 38 -22.76 38.40 -27.24
N TYR A 39 -23.53 37.37 -27.55
CA TYR A 39 -23.01 36.07 -27.94
C TYR A 39 -22.30 36.18 -29.31
N GLN A 40 -22.91 36.85 -30.29
CA GLN A 40 -22.30 37.11 -31.60
C GLN A 40 -20.99 37.88 -31.47
N LYS A 41 -20.94 38.88 -30.61
CA LYS A 41 -19.69 39.63 -30.33
C LYS A 41 -18.61 38.73 -29.69
N CYS A 42 -18.98 37.82 -28.84
CA CYS A 42 -18.02 36.84 -28.27
C CYS A 42 -17.41 35.95 -29.37
N LEU A 43 -18.23 35.48 -30.33
CA LEU A 43 -17.76 34.68 -31.46
C LEU A 43 -16.85 35.52 -32.39
N ALA A 44 -17.24 36.76 -32.71
CA ALA A 44 -16.44 37.67 -33.53
C ALA A 44 -15.08 38.03 -32.90
N MET A 45 -15.01 38.04 -31.57
CA MET A 45 -13.76 38.23 -30.81
C MET A 45 -12.93 36.96 -30.64
N GLY A 46 -13.22 35.89 -31.40
CA GLY A 46 -12.45 34.65 -31.43
C GLY A 46 -12.74 33.66 -30.34
N MET A 47 -13.84 33.77 -29.59
CA MET A 47 -14.23 32.74 -28.61
C MET A 47 -14.80 31.53 -29.35
N LYS A 48 -14.13 30.38 -29.20
CA LYS A 48 -14.47 29.14 -29.92
C LYS A 48 -15.41 28.26 -29.10
N ARG A 49 -16.41 27.69 -29.74
CA ARG A 49 -17.39 26.76 -29.11
C ARG A 49 -16.69 25.44 -28.70
N GLU A 50 -15.80 24.98 -29.55
CA GLU A 50 -15.03 23.72 -29.32
C GLU A 50 -14.17 23.78 -28.04
N ALA A 51 -13.60 24.94 -27.73
CA ALA A 51 -12.81 25.13 -26.52
C ALA A 51 -13.61 24.91 -25.21
N VAL A 52 -14.95 25.09 -25.27
CA VAL A 52 -15.84 24.82 -24.12
C VAL A 52 -16.26 23.34 -24.07
N GLN A 53 -16.32 22.69 -25.22
CA GLN A 53 -16.61 21.26 -25.31
C GLN A 53 -15.41 20.40 -24.93
N GLU A 54 -14.19 20.79 -25.30
CA GLU A 54 -12.95 20.14 -24.86
C GLU A 54 -12.84 20.09 -23.32
N GLU A 55 -13.30 21.13 -22.64
CA GLU A 55 -13.33 21.13 -21.17
C GLU A 55 -14.37 20.15 -20.59
N ARG A 56 -15.40 19.83 -21.36
CA ARG A 56 -16.44 18.85 -21.01
C ARG A 56 -15.98 17.43 -21.31
N GLN A 57 -15.24 17.23 -22.40
CA GLN A 57 -14.58 15.96 -22.73
C GLN A 57 -13.45 15.67 -21.75
N ARG A 58 -12.59 16.63 -21.43
CA ARG A 58 -11.55 16.47 -20.40
C ARG A 58 -12.12 16.16 -19.02
N SER A 59 -13.29 16.71 -18.64
CA SER A 59 -13.95 16.33 -17.38
C SER A 59 -14.56 14.94 -17.44
N ARG A 60 -14.98 14.49 -18.62
CA ARG A 60 -15.58 13.17 -18.82
C ARG A 60 -14.49 12.12 -19.01
N GLU A 61 -13.45 12.43 -19.76
CA GLU A 61 -12.24 11.62 -19.86
C GLU A 61 -11.50 11.55 -18.53
N ARG A 62 -11.54 12.60 -17.70
CA ARG A 62 -10.96 12.57 -16.34
C ARG A 62 -11.80 11.74 -15.37
N SER A 63 -13.14 11.74 -15.52
CA SER A 63 -14.02 10.89 -14.71
C SER A 63 -14.09 9.45 -15.27
N GLU A 64 -13.89 9.26 -16.57
CA GLU A 64 -13.73 7.95 -17.19
C GLU A 64 -12.32 7.39 -16.96
N ASN A 65 -11.29 8.24 -16.96
CA ASN A 65 -9.92 7.87 -16.56
C ASN A 65 -9.78 7.67 -15.04
N GLU A 66 -10.58 8.33 -14.20
CA GLU A 66 -10.63 7.99 -12.76
C GLU A 66 -11.38 6.67 -12.51
N ALA A 67 -12.34 6.32 -13.37
CA ALA A 67 -12.97 4.99 -13.34
C ALA A 67 -12.11 3.91 -14.03
N GLU A 68 -11.35 4.26 -15.07
CA GLU A 68 -10.36 3.37 -15.69
C GLU A 68 -9.05 3.29 -14.89
N SER A 69 -8.65 4.34 -14.15
CA SER A 69 -7.49 4.25 -13.28
C SER A 69 -7.70 3.34 -12.08
N THR A 70 -8.96 3.12 -11.66
CA THR A 70 -9.27 2.06 -10.68
C THR A 70 -9.22 0.66 -11.29
N SER A 71 -9.44 0.50 -12.60
CA SER A 71 -9.24 -0.79 -13.28
C SER A 71 -7.78 -1.01 -13.71
N ASN A 72 -7.10 0.03 -14.20
CA ASN A 72 -5.68 -0.05 -14.58
C ASN A 72 -4.75 -0.22 -13.37
N GLY A 73 -5.14 0.24 -12.19
CA GLY A 73 -4.37 -0.01 -10.97
C GLY A 73 -4.32 -1.50 -10.61
N SER A 74 -5.37 -2.25 -10.94
CA SER A 74 -5.43 -3.70 -10.72
C SER A 74 -4.62 -4.48 -11.76
N GLU A 75 -4.48 -3.98 -12.99
CA GLU A 75 -3.65 -4.62 -14.03
C GLU A 75 -2.16 -4.40 -13.79
N ASP A 76 -1.77 -3.25 -13.27
CA ASP A 76 -0.38 -2.87 -12.97
C ASP A 76 0.16 -3.48 -11.66
N MET A 77 -0.72 -3.77 -10.71
CA MET A 77 -0.40 -4.38 -9.42
C MET A 77 -1.33 -5.57 -9.15
N PRO A 78 -1.22 -6.67 -9.91
CA PRO A 78 -2.16 -7.77 -9.78
C PRO A 78 -1.98 -8.50 -8.45
N VAL A 79 -3.11 -8.79 -7.78
CA VAL A 79 -3.12 -9.48 -6.48
C VAL A 79 -2.48 -10.87 -6.56
N GLU A 80 -2.58 -11.52 -7.71
CA GLU A 80 -1.98 -12.83 -7.98
C GLU A 80 -0.46 -12.80 -7.85
N ARG A 81 0.18 -11.73 -8.34
CA ARG A 81 1.64 -11.55 -8.24
C ARG A 81 2.08 -11.30 -6.79
N ILE A 82 1.25 -10.57 -6.03
CA ILE A 82 1.49 -10.37 -4.60
C ILE A 82 1.33 -11.70 -3.84
N LEU A 83 0.31 -12.49 -4.18
CA LEU A 83 0.14 -13.82 -3.60
C LEU A 83 1.29 -14.77 -3.96
N GLU A 84 1.75 -14.75 -5.21
CA GLU A 84 2.93 -15.53 -5.65
C GLU A 84 4.16 -15.16 -4.82
N ALA A 85 4.37 -13.87 -4.54
CA ALA A 85 5.48 -13.41 -3.69
C ALA A 85 5.38 -13.98 -2.27
N GLU A 86 4.17 -14.01 -1.68
CA GLU A 86 3.94 -14.62 -0.37
C GLU A 86 4.20 -16.13 -0.36
N LEU A 87 3.71 -16.84 -1.38
CA LEU A 87 3.87 -18.29 -1.50
C LEU A 87 5.32 -18.71 -1.78
N ALA A 88 6.06 -17.92 -2.56
CA ALA A 88 7.43 -18.22 -2.92
C ALA A 88 8.39 -18.19 -1.71
N VAL A 89 8.05 -17.41 -0.69
CA VAL A 89 8.88 -17.24 0.51
C VAL A 89 8.35 -18.04 1.71
N GLU A 90 7.28 -18.81 1.54
CA GLU A 90 6.84 -19.73 2.58
C GLU A 90 7.92 -20.79 2.84
N PRO A 91 8.24 -21.06 4.12
CA PRO A 91 9.08 -22.20 4.44
C PRO A 91 8.40 -23.45 3.88
N LYS A 92 9.09 -24.17 3.00
CA LYS A 92 8.65 -25.52 2.62
C LYS A 92 8.58 -26.29 3.94
N THR A 93 7.39 -26.72 4.30
CA THR A 93 7.14 -27.54 5.48
C THR A 93 7.81 -28.90 5.26
N GLU A 94 9.11 -28.94 5.48
CA GLU A 94 9.74 -30.19 5.82
C GLU A 94 9.31 -30.47 7.27
N ALA A 95 8.50 -31.51 7.39
CA ALA A 95 8.08 -32.20 8.58
C ALA A 95 8.30 -31.43 9.89
N TYR A 96 7.23 -31.15 10.59
CA TYR A 96 7.23 -30.98 12.03
C TYR A 96 8.08 -32.13 12.65
N SER A 97 9.36 -31.95 12.68
CA SER A 97 10.18 -32.71 13.60
C SER A 97 9.91 -32.10 14.96
N ASP A 98 9.15 -32.83 15.73
CA ASP A 98 8.99 -32.64 17.15
C ASP A 98 10.42 -32.71 17.78
N MET A 99 11.12 -31.57 17.70
CA MET A 99 12.38 -31.39 18.44
C MET A 99 12.07 -30.95 19.85
N SER A 100 11.24 -31.75 20.52
CA SER A 100 11.05 -31.69 21.97
C SER A 100 12.22 -32.33 22.73
N THR A 101 13.28 -32.73 22.03
CA THR A 101 14.47 -33.32 22.65
C THR A 101 15.72 -32.89 21.91
N GLU A 102 16.28 -31.76 22.32
CA GLU A 102 17.69 -31.64 22.68
C GLU A 102 18.00 -30.22 23.16
N SER A 103 18.27 -30.21 24.43
CA SER A 103 19.30 -29.48 25.16
C SER A 103 19.40 -27.97 24.95
N SER A 104 19.32 -27.34 26.08
CA SER A 104 20.08 -26.18 26.47
C SER A 104 19.58 -24.84 25.97
N THR A 105 19.10 -24.07 26.96
CA THR A 105 19.18 -22.61 26.96
C THR A 105 18.56 -21.90 25.78
N ASN A 106 17.40 -22.32 25.29
CA ASN A 106 16.69 -21.57 24.28
C ASN A 106 15.85 -20.49 24.96
N ASP A 107 16.53 -19.38 25.30
CA ASP A 107 15.88 -18.16 25.65
C ASP A 107 14.92 -17.76 24.49
N PRO A 108 13.62 -17.51 24.75
CA PRO A 108 12.64 -17.12 23.72
C PRO A 108 13.10 -15.94 22.87
N VAL A 109 13.82 -15.00 23.44
CA VAL A 109 14.38 -13.83 22.75
C VAL A 109 15.43 -14.27 21.72
N THR A 110 16.32 -15.17 22.08
CA THR A 110 17.35 -15.74 21.18
C THR A 110 16.68 -16.45 19.99
N ASN A 111 15.65 -17.25 20.26
CA ASN A 111 14.91 -17.96 19.21
C ASN A 111 14.19 -17.03 18.24
N ILE A 112 13.56 -15.97 18.76
CA ILE A 112 12.92 -14.93 17.94
C ILE A 112 13.98 -14.22 17.09
N CYS A 113 15.13 -13.90 17.66
CA CYS A 113 16.23 -13.27 16.94
C CYS A 113 16.76 -14.16 15.81
N HIS A 114 16.99 -15.44 16.05
CA HIS A 114 17.41 -16.37 15.00
C HIS A 114 16.38 -16.54 13.89
N ALA A 115 15.09 -16.56 14.22
CA ALA A 115 14.04 -16.59 13.24
C ALA A 115 13.99 -15.30 12.41
N ALA A 116 14.25 -14.17 13.04
CA ALA A 116 14.32 -12.89 12.36
C ALA A 116 15.48 -12.84 11.36
N ASP A 117 16.65 -13.36 11.71
CA ASP A 117 17.81 -13.44 10.80
C ASP A 117 17.52 -14.24 9.54
N LYS A 118 16.96 -15.43 9.70
CA LYS A 118 16.56 -16.25 8.55
C LYS A 118 15.51 -15.56 7.70
N GLN A 119 14.62 -14.79 8.31
CA GLN A 119 13.59 -14.01 7.62
C GLN A 119 14.13 -12.78 6.90
N LEU A 120 15.34 -12.33 7.23
CA LEU A 120 15.98 -11.19 6.58
C LEU A 120 16.16 -11.46 5.08
N PHE A 121 16.81 -12.53 4.74
CA PHE A 121 17.00 -12.97 3.35
C PHE A 121 15.65 -13.19 2.66
N THR A 122 14.76 -13.90 3.31
CA THR A 122 13.41 -14.20 2.82
C THR A 122 12.62 -12.96 2.52
N LEU A 123 12.74 -11.92 3.36
CA LEU A 123 12.02 -10.66 3.17
C LEU A 123 12.53 -9.87 1.96
N VAL A 124 13.82 -9.85 1.72
CA VAL A 124 14.39 -9.24 0.51
C VAL A 124 13.91 -9.98 -0.73
N GLU A 125 13.93 -11.30 -0.73
CA GLU A 125 13.39 -12.11 -1.83
C GLU A 125 11.91 -11.86 -2.06
N TRP A 126 11.13 -11.68 -1.01
CA TRP A 126 9.73 -11.31 -1.10
C TRP A 126 9.55 -9.93 -1.75
N ALA A 127 10.28 -8.92 -1.29
CA ALA A 127 10.19 -7.56 -1.80
C ALA A 127 10.54 -7.49 -3.30
N LYS A 128 11.57 -8.21 -3.74
CA LYS A 128 11.97 -8.30 -5.15
C LYS A 128 10.88 -8.91 -6.05
N ARG A 129 9.98 -9.71 -5.50
CA ARG A 129 8.86 -10.32 -6.22
C ARG A 129 7.61 -9.45 -6.24
N ILE A 130 7.55 -8.40 -5.41
CA ILE A 130 6.45 -7.43 -5.44
C ILE A 130 6.57 -6.59 -6.72
N PRO A 131 5.48 -6.48 -7.52
CA PRO A 131 5.52 -5.72 -8.76
C PRO A 131 6.07 -4.31 -8.59
N HIS A 132 6.92 -3.89 -9.50
CA HIS A 132 7.55 -2.56 -9.57
C HIS A 132 8.52 -2.19 -8.44
N PHE A 133 8.70 -3.02 -7.42
CA PHE A 133 9.69 -2.73 -6.38
C PHE A 133 11.12 -2.67 -6.96
N SER A 134 11.47 -3.61 -7.83
CA SER A 134 12.79 -3.66 -8.47
C SER A 134 13.00 -2.59 -9.55
N ASP A 135 11.94 -1.88 -9.96
CA ASP A 135 12.03 -0.74 -10.89
C ASP A 135 12.51 0.53 -10.18
N LEU A 136 12.40 0.59 -8.87
CA LEU A 136 12.95 1.67 -8.04
C LEU A 136 14.48 1.63 -8.05
N THR A 137 15.12 2.76 -7.77
CA THR A 137 16.57 2.79 -7.58
C THR A 137 17.00 1.90 -6.43
N LEU A 138 18.19 1.32 -6.51
CA LEU A 138 18.73 0.46 -5.46
C LEU A 138 18.76 1.18 -4.10
N GLU A 139 19.09 2.47 -4.10
CA GLU A 139 19.10 3.31 -2.90
C GLU A 139 17.71 3.42 -2.27
N ASP A 140 16.67 3.66 -3.09
CA ASP A 140 15.29 3.72 -2.61
C ASP A 140 14.80 2.37 -2.10
N GLN A 141 15.16 1.26 -2.75
CA GLN A 141 14.85 -0.09 -2.29
C GLN A 141 15.44 -0.35 -0.89
N VAL A 142 16.70 0.01 -0.67
CA VAL A 142 17.38 -0.11 0.64
C VAL A 142 16.67 0.74 1.69
N ILE A 143 16.34 1.99 1.36
CA ILE A 143 15.65 2.91 2.27
C ILE A 143 14.29 2.35 2.67
N LEU A 144 13.51 1.83 1.73
CA LEU A 144 12.18 1.27 2.02
C LEU A 144 12.26 0.03 2.92
N LEU A 145 13.25 -0.83 2.71
CA LEU A 145 13.46 -1.99 3.56
C LEU A 145 13.99 -1.61 4.96
N ARG A 146 14.82 -0.56 5.07
CA ARG A 146 15.40 -0.10 6.33
C ARG A 146 14.47 0.74 7.19
N ALA A 147 13.59 1.54 6.60
CA ALA A 147 12.83 2.64 7.24
C ALA A 147 11.80 2.23 8.33
N GLY A 148 12.07 1.18 9.08
CA GLY A 148 11.17 0.67 10.13
C GLY A 148 10.13 -0.32 9.60
N SER A 149 9.98 -0.41 8.29
CA SER A 149 9.09 -1.40 7.64
C SER A 149 9.51 -2.84 7.92
N TRP A 150 10.80 -3.05 8.12
CA TRP A 150 11.40 -4.33 8.44
C TRP A 150 10.72 -5.07 9.57
N ASN A 151 10.62 -4.45 10.76
CA ASN A 151 9.97 -5.06 11.91
C ASN A 151 8.48 -5.27 11.68
N GLU A 152 7.82 -4.32 11.05
CA GLU A 152 6.41 -4.43 10.71
C GLU A 152 6.15 -5.60 9.76
N LEU A 153 6.99 -5.74 8.73
CA LEU A 153 6.89 -6.83 7.75
C LEU A 153 7.10 -8.21 8.39
N LEU A 154 8.08 -8.33 9.28
CA LEU A 154 8.32 -9.56 10.02
C LEU A 154 7.20 -9.90 10.99
N ILE A 155 6.73 -8.93 11.77
CA ILE A 155 5.66 -9.11 12.75
C ILE A 155 4.36 -9.49 12.04
N ALA A 156 4.05 -8.90 10.89
CA ALA A 156 2.88 -9.27 10.10
C ALA A 156 2.94 -10.75 9.67
N SER A 157 4.08 -11.20 9.17
CA SER A 157 4.29 -12.60 8.80
C SER A 157 4.16 -13.56 9.98
N PHE A 158 4.81 -13.26 11.09
CA PHE A 158 4.73 -14.09 12.29
C PHE A 158 3.32 -14.14 12.85
N SER A 159 2.62 -13.01 12.88
CA SER A 159 1.25 -12.92 13.36
C SER A 159 0.29 -13.77 12.53
N HIS A 160 0.38 -13.68 11.20
CA HIS A 160 -0.47 -14.47 10.33
C HIS A 160 -0.20 -15.96 10.42
N ARG A 161 1.05 -16.37 10.50
CA ARG A 161 1.45 -17.77 10.71
C ARG A 161 0.95 -18.31 12.05
N SER A 162 0.91 -17.47 13.07
CA SER A 162 0.48 -17.83 14.42
C SER A 162 -1.03 -18.01 14.60
N VAL A 163 -1.83 -17.69 13.59
CA VAL A 163 -3.30 -17.90 13.61
C VAL A 163 -3.67 -19.36 13.84
N SER A 164 -2.82 -20.30 13.42
CA SER A 164 -3.03 -21.74 13.55
C SER A 164 -2.69 -22.32 14.90
N VAL A 165 -2.01 -21.56 15.77
CA VAL A 165 -1.57 -22.03 17.11
C VAL A 165 -2.32 -21.31 18.21
N GLN A 166 -2.31 -21.89 19.42
CA GLN A 166 -2.94 -21.31 20.60
C GLN A 166 -1.89 -20.69 21.53
N ASP A 167 -2.21 -19.55 22.11
CA ASP A 167 -1.46 -18.88 23.17
C ASP A 167 0.04 -18.70 22.89
N GLY A 168 0.40 -18.48 21.64
CA GLY A 168 1.79 -18.34 21.26
C GLY A 168 2.00 -17.81 19.85
N ILE A 169 3.28 -17.65 19.49
CA ILE A 169 3.75 -17.24 18.19
C ILE A 169 4.48 -18.41 17.53
N LEU A 170 4.12 -18.71 16.29
CA LEU A 170 4.82 -19.68 15.46
C LEU A 170 5.88 -18.98 14.60
N LEU A 171 7.13 -19.31 14.82
CA LEU A 171 8.25 -18.76 14.06
C LEU A 171 8.43 -19.50 12.72
N ALA A 172 9.14 -18.88 11.78
CA ALA A 172 9.45 -19.48 10.47
C ALA A 172 10.28 -20.76 10.57
N THR A 173 10.99 -20.95 11.68
CA THR A 173 11.74 -22.18 11.99
C THR A 173 10.87 -23.37 12.42
N GLY A 174 9.53 -23.16 12.52
CA GLY A 174 8.60 -24.16 13.07
C GLY A 174 8.53 -24.16 14.60
N LEU A 175 9.34 -23.35 15.28
CA LEU A 175 9.35 -23.26 16.74
C LEU A 175 8.14 -22.46 17.22
N HIS A 176 7.42 -23.02 18.21
CA HIS A 176 6.31 -22.38 18.90
C HIS A 176 6.81 -21.71 20.19
N VAL A 177 6.67 -20.39 20.27
CA VAL A 177 6.98 -19.63 21.49
C VAL A 177 5.68 -19.40 22.26
N HIS A 178 5.59 -20.01 23.45
CA HIS A 178 4.44 -19.84 24.34
C HIS A 178 4.44 -18.49 25.05
N ARG A 179 3.24 -17.97 25.33
CA ARG A 179 3.03 -16.73 26.09
C ARG A 179 3.76 -16.75 27.44
N SER A 180 3.71 -17.86 28.15
CA SER A 180 4.40 -18.02 29.43
C SER A 180 5.92 -17.86 29.33
N SER A 181 6.53 -18.39 28.27
CA SER A 181 7.96 -18.23 27.99
C SER A 181 8.35 -16.78 27.71
N ALA A 182 7.52 -16.05 26.94
CA ALA A 182 7.75 -14.65 26.66
C ALA A 182 7.63 -13.77 27.91
N HIS A 183 6.68 -14.06 28.79
CA HIS A 183 6.55 -13.39 30.09
C HIS A 183 7.74 -13.64 30.99
N SER A 184 8.23 -14.87 31.05
CA SER A 184 9.44 -15.23 31.81
C SER A 184 10.69 -14.53 31.29
N ALA A 185 10.77 -14.27 29.99
CA ALA A 185 11.87 -13.54 29.35
C ALA A 185 11.75 -12.00 29.44
N GLY A 186 10.70 -11.48 30.06
CA GLY A 186 10.50 -10.05 30.24
C GLY A 186 9.92 -9.29 29.02
N VAL A 187 9.49 -10.00 27.98
CA VAL A 187 8.90 -9.44 26.76
C VAL A 187 7.39 -9.70 26.64
N GLY A 188 6.75 -10.08 27.73
CA GLY A 188 5.35 -10.47 27.77
C GLY A 188 4.38 -9.39 27.32
N SER A 189 4.64 -8.13 27.65
CA SER A 189 3.75 -7.02 27.31
C SER A 189 3.65 -6.81 25.79
N ILE A 190 4.76 -6.88 25.04
CA ILE A 190 4.77 -6.80 23.59
C ILE A 190 4.14 -8.04 22.98
N PHE A 191 4.48 -9.19 23.51
CA PHE A 191 3.95 -10.47 23.07
C PHE A 191 2.42 -10.50 23.18
N ASP A 192 1.86 -10.04 24.29
CA ASP A 192 0.42 -9.94 24.51
C ASP A 192 -0.24 -8.96 23.52
N ARG A 193 0.40 -7.86 23.18
CA ARG A 193 -0.09 -6.95 22.14
C ARG A 193 -0.15 -7.62 20.77
N VAL A 194 0.90 -8.36 20.38
CA VAL A 194 0.90 -9.11 19.12
C VAL A 194 -0.25 -10.11 19.09
N LEU A 195 -0.46 -10.86 20.16
CA LEU A 195 -1.56 -11.83 20.23
C LEU A 195 -2.94 -11.19 20.17
N THR A 196 -3.14 -10.08 20.88
CA THR A 196 -4.45 -9.43 21.02
C THR A 196 -4.78 -8.54 19.83
N GLU A 197 -3.83 -7.72 19.37
CA GLU A 197 -4.08 -6.68 18.37
C GLU A 197 -3.88 -7.20 16.94
N LEU A 198 -3.10 -8.25 16.73
CA LEU A 198 -2.79 -8.81 15.41
C LEU A 198 -3.32 -10.23 15.24
N VAL A 199 -2.76 -11.20 15.96
CA VAL A 199 -3.07 -12.63 15.75
C VAL A 199 -4.56 -12.93 15.92
N SER A 200 -5.17 -12.53 17.03
CA SER A 200 -6.61 -12.75 17.26
C SER A 200 -7.47 -12.07 16.23
N LYS A 201 -7.12 -10.86 15.80
CA LYS A 201 -7.88 -10.12 14.79
C LYS A 201 -7.75 -10.72 13.40
N MET A 202 -6.55 -11.18 13.02
CA MET A 202 -6.34 -11.93 11.78
C MET A 202 -7.12 -13.24 11.77
N LYS A 203 -7.17 -13.93 12.90
CA LYS A 203 -7.95 -15.16 13.08
C LYS A 203 -9.45 -14.90 12.96
N ASP A 204 -9.98 -13.90 13.68
CA ASP A 204 -11.40 -13.58 13.71
C ASP A 204 -11.94 -13.23 12.32
N MET A 205 -11.16 -12.50 11.53
CA MET A 205 -11.54 -12.13 10.17
C MET A 205 -11.12 -13.13 9.10
N GLN A 206 -10.43 -14.20 9.48
CA GLN A 206 -9.87 -15.19 8.55
C GLN A 206 -9.06 -14.52 7.41
N MET A 207 -8.13 -13.65 7.78
CA MET A 207 -7.27 -12.95 6.83
C MET A 207 -6.54 -13.96 5.95
N ASP A 208 -6.70 -13.83 4.63
CA ASP A 208 -6.01 -14.70 3.69
C ASP A 208 -4.62 -14.16 3.30
N LYS A 209 -3.84 -14.97 2.58
CA LYS A 209 -2.47 -14.61 2.19
C LYS A 209 -2.41 -13.47 1.18
N SER A 210 -3.41 -13.32 0.33
CA SER A 210 -3.50 -12.19 -0.60
C SER A 210 -3.71 -10.87 0.15
N GLU A 211 -4.57 -10.88 1.15
CA GLU A 211 -4.80 -9.73 2.03
C GLU A 211 -3.56 -9.39 2.87
N LEU A 212 -2.90 -10.40 3.43
CA LEU A 212 -1.63 -10.23 4.14
C LEU A 212 -0.56 -9.63 3.24
N GLY A 213 -0.39 -10.16 2.04
CA GLY A 213 0.59 -9.68 1.06
C GLY A 213 0.35 -8.24 0.65
N CYS A 214 -0.91 -7.85 0.43
CA CYS A 214 -1.28 -6.46 0.15
C CYS A 214 -0.97 -5.53 1.34
N LEU A 215 -1.29 -5.92 2.58
CA LEU A 215 -0.96 -5.12 3.76
C LEU A 215 0.55 -4.96 3.92
N ARG A 216 1.31 -6.02 3.70
CA ARG A 216 2.78 -5.95 3.73
C ARG A 216 3.33 -5.07 2.62
N ALA A 217 2.79 -5.12 1.40
CA ALA A 217 3.19 -4.24 0.31
C ALA A 217 2.86 -2.76 0.60
N ILE A 218 1.76 -2.46 1.26
CA ILE A 218 1.42 -1.12 1.73
C ILE A 218 2.46 -0.59 2.73
N VAL A 219 2.91 -1.45 3.64
CA VAL A 219 3.98 -1.11 4.60
C VAL A 219 5.30 -0.88 3.87
N LEU A 220 5.63 -1.73 2.90
CA LEU A 220 6.87 -1.64 2.10
C LEU A 220 6.94 -0.32 1.34
N PHE A 221 5.89 0.03 0.60
CA PHE A 221 5.80 1.27 -0.17
C PHE A 221 5.45 2.45 0.73
N ASN A 222 6.39 2.86 1.57
CA ASN A 222 6.24 3.99 2.48
C ASN A 222 6.80 5.28 1.86
N PRO A 223 5.95 6.20 1.35
CA PRO A 223 6.42 7.43 0.72
C PRO A 223 7.04 8.42 1.70
N ASP A 224 6.78 8.26 3.01
CA ASP A 224 7.31 9.11 4.08
C ASP A 224 8.72 8.69 4.55
N ALA A 225 9.30 7.65 3.96
CA ALA A 225 10.65 7.21 4.28
C ALA A 225 11.66 8.31 3.92
N LYS A 226 12.50 8.66 4.90
CA LYS A 226 13.46 9.75 4.72
C LYS A 226 14.58 9.36 3.76
N GLY A 227 14.88 10.24 2.82
CA GLY A 227 15.98 10.09 1.87
C GLY A 227 15.59 9.46 0.54
N LEU A 228 14.31 9.18 0.29
CA LEU A 228 13.84 8.70 -1.01
C LEU A 228 14.14 9.70 -2.12
N SER A 229 14.60 9.21 -3.27
CA SER A 229 14.80 10.01 -4.48
C SER A 229 13.47 10.30 -5.20
N SER A 230 12.53 9.38 -5.15
CA SER A 230 11.23 9.45 -5.84
C SER A 230 10.05 9.10 -4.91
N PRO A 231 9.71 9.95 -3.90
CA PRO A 231 8.61 9.67 -2.98
C PRO A 231 7.25 9.54 -3.68
N SER A 232 7.02 10.35 -4.73
CA SER A 232 5.76 10.32 -5.50
C SER A 232 5.55 9.02 -6.26
N GLU A 233 6.62 8.38 -6.72
CA GLU A 233 6.55 7.07 -7.36
C GLU A 233 6.17 5.99 -6.34
N VAL A 234 6.77 6.03 -5.15
CA VAL A 234 6.44 5.13 -4.04
C VAL A 234 4.99 5.32 -3.59
N GLU A 235 4.52 6.56 -3.50
CA GLU A 235 3.12 6.87 -3.18
C GLU A 235 2.15 6.30 -4.23
N SER A 236 2.47 6.47 -5.51
CA SER A 236 1.69 5.88 -6.61
C SER A 236 1.63 4.36 -6.53
N LEU A 237 2.73 3.67 -6.21
CA LEU A 237 2.75 2.23 -6.02
C LEU A 237 1.90 1.80 -4.81
N ARG A 238 1.96 2.54 -3.71
CA ARG A 238 1.10 2.30 -2.55
C ARG A 238 -0.39 2.44 -2.89
N GLU A 239 -0.77 3.48 -3.64
CA GLU A 239 -2.14 3.68 -4.10
C GLU A 239 -2.63 2.53 -4.98
N LYS A 240 -1.79 2.01 -5.86
CA LYS A 240 -2.11 0.83 -6.68
C LYS A 240 -2.38 -0.41 -5.81
N VAL A 241 -1.61 -0.61 -4.76
CA VAL A 241 -1.86 -1.71 -3.81
C VAL A 241 -3.19 -1.52 -3.07
N TYR A 242 -3.52 -0.29 -2.64
CA TYR A 242 -4.84 0.00 -2.05
C TYR A 242 -5.98 -0.34 -2.99
N ALA A 243 -5.88 0.09 -4.26
CA ALA A 243 -6.91 -0.19 -5.26
C ALA A 243 -7.08 -1.69 -5.51
N THR A 244 -5.98 -2.42 -5.60
CA THR A 244 -5.97 -3.87 -5.77
C THR A 244 -6.60 -4.59 -4.58
N LEU A 245 -6.23 -4.22 -3.36
CA LEU A 245 -6.80 -4.81 -2.15
C LEU A 245 -8.29 -4.52 -2.02
N GLU A 246 -8.71 -3.30 -2.32
CA GLU A 246 -10.13 -2.92 -2.29
C GLU A 246 -10.95 -3.73 -3.31
N ALA A 247 -10.46 -3.83 -4.55
CA ALA A 247 -11.11 -4.64 -5.60
C ALA A 247 -11.19 -6.11 -5.21
N TYR A 248 -10.09 -6.67 -4.69
CA TYR A 248 -10.04 -8.06 -4.24
C TYR A 248 -11.03 -8.35 -3.14
N THR A 249 -11.11 -7.51 -2.10
CA THR A 249 -12.04 -7.71 -0.98
C THR A 249 -13.49 -7.57 -1.41
N LYS A 250 -13.81 -6.63 -2.30
CA LYS A 250 -15.16 -6.47 -2.87
C LYS A 250 -15.58 -7.68 -3.71
N GLN A 251 -14.66 -8.25 -4.46
CA GLN A 251 -14.94 -9.40 -5.32
C GLN A 251 -15.07 -10.69 -4.51
N LYS A 252 -14.15 -10.93 -3.59
CA LYS A 252 -14.09 -12.20 -2.85
C LYS A 252 -15.01 -12.25 -1.64
N TYR A 253 -15.26 -11.12 -1.00
CA TYR A 253 -16.08 -11.01 0.22
C TYR A 253 -17.18 -9.95 0.06
N PRO A 254 -18.08 -10.10 -0.93
CA PRO A 254 -19.11 -9.10 -1.23
C PRO A 254 -20.11 -8.89 -0.08
N GLU A 255 -20.27 -9.89 0.80
CA GLU A 255 -21.10 -9.83 2.00
C GLU A 255 -20.45 -9.03 3.14
N GLN A 256 -19.20 -8.65 3.01
CA GLN A 256 -18.44 -7.89 4.01
C GLN A 256 -17.98 -6.53 3.46
N PRO A 257 -18.86 -5.54 3.30
CA PRO A 257 -18.51 -4.25 2.69
C PRO A 257 -17.48 -3.46 3.48
N GLY A 258 -17.35 -3.72 4.78
CA GLY A 258 -16.37 -3.09 5.66
C GLY A 258 -15.03 -3.81 5.77
N ARG A 259 -14.82 -4.92 5.05
CA ARG A 259 -13.63 -5.75 5.20
C ARG A 259 -12.35 -5.02 4.82
N PHE A 260 -12.35 -4.28 3.73
CA PHE A 260 -11.20 -3.45 3.32
C PHE A 260 -10.77 -2.47 4.42
N ALA A 261 -11.70 -1.73 4.99
CA ALA A 261 -11.44 -0.82 6.10
C ALA A 261 -10.92 -1.56 7.35
N LYS A 262 -11.48 -2.72 7.67
CA LYS A 262 -11.01 -3.57 8.78
C LYS A 262 -9.56 -4.00 8.62
N LEU A 263 -9.16 -4.37 7.41
CA LEU A 263 -7.77 -4.72 7.09
C LEU A 263 -6.84 -3.55 7.33
N LEU A 264 -7.16 -2.37 6.80
CA LEU A 264 -6.35 -1.16 6.96
C LEU A 264 -6.22 -0.73 8.42
N LEU A 265 -7.23 -0.95 9.25
CA LEU A 265 -7.20 -0.64 10.69
C LEU A 265 -6.21 -1.51 11.48
N ARG A 266 -5.63 -2.54 10.89
CA ARG A 266 -4.53 -3.31 11.52
C ARG A 266 -3.18 -2.62 11.35
N LEU A 267 -3.02 -1.74 10.38
CA LEU A 267 -1.76 -1.05 10.12
C LEU A 267 -1.27 -0.17 11.29
N PRO A 268 -2.11 0.63 11.98
CA PRO A 268 -1.67 1.38 13.16
C PRO A 268 -1.13 0.51 14.30
N ALA A 269 -1.78 -0.62 14.58
CA ALA A 269 -1.33 -1.58 15.57
C ALA A 269 0.02 -2.18 15.17
N LEU A 270 0.16 -2.58 13.91
CA LEU A 270 1.39 -3.12 13.36
C LEU A 270 2.54 -2.10 13.46
N ARG A 271 2.30 -0.84 13.14
CA ARG A 271 3.28 0.25 13.26
C ARG A 271 3.71 0.45 14.71
N SER A 272 2.76 0.55 15.63
CA SER A 272 3.02 0.76 17.05
C SER A 272 3.83 -0.40 17.65
N ILE A 273 3.46 -1.63 17.32
CA ILE A 273 4.17 -2.82 17.79
C ILE A 273 5.57 -2.89 17.17
N GLY A 274 5.71 -2.60 15.88
CA GLY A 274 6.99 -2.57 15.18
C GLY A 274 7.99 -1.61 15.81
N LEU A 275 7.55 -0.41 16.18
CA LEU A 275 8.39 0.57 16.88
C LEU A 275 8.80 0.11 18.27
N LYS A 276 7.90 -0.54 19.02
CA LYS A 276 8.21 -1.11 20.33
C LYS A 276 9.20 -2.28 20.25
N CYS A 277 9.09 -3.10 19.22
CA CYS A 277 10.02 -4.20 18.99
C CYS A 277 11.45 -3.71 18.72
N LEU A 278 11.63 -2.56 18.06
CA LEU A 278 12.94 -1.94 17.88
C LEU A 278 13.61 -1.60 19.21
N GLU A 279 12.83 -1.19 20.22
CA GLU A 279 13.37 -0.86 21.55
C GLU A 279 13.79 -2.09 22.36
N HIS A 280 13.14 -3.24 22.14
CA HIS A 280 13.26 -4.42 23.02
C HIS A 280 13.96 -5.62 22.35
N LEU A 281 13.86 -5.75 21.02
CA LEU A 281 14.51 -6.83 20.29
C LEU A 281 15.77 -6.28 19.64
N PHE A 282 16.88 -6.60 20.19
CA PHE A 282 18.24 -6.24 19.81
C PHE A 282 18.61 -6.56 18.34
N PHE A 283 17.88 -6.01 17.40
CA PHE A 283 18.16 -6.19 15.98
C PHE A 283 19.58 -5.73 15.59
N PHE A 284 20.13 -4.76 16.33
CA PHE A 284 21.47 -4.24 16.08
C PHE A 284 22.61 -5.16 16.53
N LYS A 285 22.36 -6.17 17.33
CA LYS A 285 23.39 -7.14 17.74
C LYS A 285 23.58 -8.30 16.78
N LEU A 286 22.66 -8.50 15.85
CA LEU A 286 22.58 -9.70 15.03
C LEU A 286 23.38 -9.64 13.74
N ILE A 287 23.61 -8.44 13.20
CA ILE A 287 24.28 -8.23 11.92
C ILE A 287 25.81 -8.05 12.12
N GLY A 288 26.29 -8.04 13.34
CA GLY A 288 27.68 -7.80 13.65
C GLY A 288 28.10 -6.36 13.27
N ASP A 289 29.37 -6.18 12.90
CA ASP A 289 29.93 -4.87 12.52
C ASP A 289 29.63 -4.47 11.06
N THR A 290 28.90 -5.29 10.31
CA THR A 290 28.56 -4.99 8.92
C THR A 290 27.38 -4.00 8.88
N PRO A 291 27.50 -2.86 8.20
CA PRO A 291 26.39 -1.96 8.03
C PRO A 291 25.21 -2.65 7.32
N ILE A 292 24.02 -2.54 7.87
CA ILE A 292 22.80 -3.15 7.31
C ILE A 292 22.58 -2.75 5.85
N ASP A 293 22.94 -1.54 5.50
CA ASP A 293 22.80 -1.02 4.14
C ASP A 293 23.65 -1.79 3.13
N THR A 294 24.91 -2.12 3.47
CA THR A 294 25.79 -2.92 2.62
C THR A 294 25.23 -4.32 2.41
N PHE A 295 24.74 -4.94 3.47
CA PHE A 295 24.12 -6.26 3.41
C PHE A 295 22.85 -6.29 2.56
N LEU A 296 21.98 -5.28 2.72
CA LEU A 296 20.78 -5.14 1.90
C LEU A 296 21.12 -4.90 0.43
N MET A 297 22.12 -4.07 0.14
CA MET A 297 22.59 -3.82 -1.24
C MET A 297 23.06 -5.11 -1.91
N GLU A 298 23.91 -5.87 -1.26
CA GLU A 298 24.41 -7.15 -1.78
C GLU A 298 23.27 -8.14 -2.09
N MET A 299 22.28 -8.22 -1.20
CA MET A 299 21.14 -9.10 -1.39
C MET A 299 20.21 -8.63 -2.52
N LEU A 300 20.03 -7.33 -2.68
CA LEU A 300 19.19 -6.76 -3.72
C LEU A 300 19.83 -6.88 -5.11
N GLU A 301 21.16 -6.78 -5.20
CA GLU A 301 21.91 -6.96 -6.44
C GLU A 301 21.97 -8.42 -6.90
N THR A 302 21.89 -9.37 -5.98
CA THR A 302 21.90 -10.79 -6.31
C THR A 302 20.66 -11.16 -7.12
N PRO A 303 20.76 -11.87 -8.27
CA PRO A 303 19.60 -12.31 -9.03
C PRO A 303 18.65 -13.15 -8.19
N LEU A 304 17.33 -13.09 -8.51
CA LEU A 304 16.34 -13.95 -7.89
C LEU A 304 16.74 -15.41 -8.06
N GLN A 305 16.84 -16.14 -6.97
CA GLN A 305 17.05 -17.59 -7.02
C GLN A 305 15.75 -18.22 -7.53
N VAL A 306 15.83 -18.80 -8.72
CA VAL A 306 14.76 -19.62 -9.29
C VAL A 306 14.89 -21.00 -8.64
N THR A 307 14.05 -21.26 -7.65
CA THR A 307 13.90 -22.59 -7.04
C THR A 307 12.72 -23.31 -7.63
#